data_988d9a61e9d10a9a4d355718433fc582
#
_entry.id   988d9a61e9d10a9a4d355718433fc582
#
_cell.length_a   1.000
_cell.length_b   1.000
_cell.length_c   1.000
_cell.angle_alpha   90.00
_cell.angle_beta   90.00
_cell.angle_gamma   90.00
#
_symmetry.space_group_name_H-M   'P 1'
#
loop_
_entity.id
_entity.type
_entity.pdbx_description
1 polymer ?
#
loop_
_entity_poly.entity_id
_entity_poly.type
_entity_poly.pdbx_seq_one_letter_code
_entity_poly.pdbx_strand_id
1 'polypeptide(L)'
;MNEALLVWYRMMLASLLFLLVLSVSKRLNRISFGDALRIGGVGLLLGLHWVFFYGSIKASNVSIGVVCFSLVGFFTAFLEPLINCHRVSFKEVVFSLLTLFGVVLIFHFDTRYRLGIGLGIISSALAALFTITNKKIGNNYSTSTMLLYEMVGGFIGLSCILPFYLRYIPVSTIVPGLLDFTYLLLLASVCTIGLYLLQIQVLKKISAFTVNLSYNLEPIYSIILAMLLFSEAKELNAAFYIGLGVIILSVILQTLSVIRSNKKI
;
A
#
# COMPACT_ATOMS: atom_id res chain seq x y z
N MET A 1 11.32 -0.56 -17.72
CA MET A 1 11.19 0.52 -16.72
C MET A 1 11.44 -0.05 -15.34
N ASN A 2 12.09 0.68 -14.39
CA ASN A 2 12.25 0.20 -13.02
C ASN A 2 11.08 0.65 -12.11
N GLU A 3 11.02 0.09 -10.89
CA GLU A 3 9.96 0.32 -9.92
C GLU A 3 9.84 1.79 -9.50
N ALA A 4 10.95 2.50 -9.32
CA ALA A 4 10.94 3.90 -8.92
C ALA A 4 10.39 4.81 -10.04
N LEU A 5 10.78 4.58 -11.30
CA LEU A 5 10.24 5.28 -12.46
C LEU A 5 8.76 4.99 -12.66
N LEU A 6 8.34 3.73 -12.50
CA LEU A 6 6.92 3.34 -12.60
C LEU A 6 6.08 4.15 -11.61
N VAL A 7 6.49 4.20 -10.34
CA VAL A 7 5.76 4.92 -9.30
C VAL A 7 5.81 6.44 -9.54
N TRP A 8 6.94 6.97 -9.97
CA TRP A 8 7.09 8.37 -10.31
C TRP A 8 6.13 8.80 -11.44
N TYR A 9 6.08 8.04 -12.55
CA TYR A 9 5.12 8.28 -13.62
C TYR A 9 3.68 8.13 -13.18
N ARG A 10 3.39 7.11 -12.36
CA ARG A 10 2.06 6.88 -11.78
C ARG A 10 1.58 8.10 -10.98
N MET A 11 2.42 8.63 -10.09
CA MET A 11 2.08 9.81 -9.28
C MET A 11 2.00 11.09 -10.10
N MET A 12 2.90 11.29 -11.08
CA MET A 12 2.87 12.40 -12.01
C MET A 12 1.55 12.43 -12.78
N LEU A 13 1.20 11.31 -13.42
CA LEU A 13 -0.02 11.21 -14.22
C LEU A 13 -1.27 11.37 -13.35
N ALA A 14 -1.32 10.75 -12.17
CA ALA A 14 -2.42 10.91 -11.22
C ALA A 14 -2.58 12.38 -10.78
N SER A 15 -1.48 13.07 -10.48
CA SER A 15 -1.47 14.49 -10.13
C SER A 15 -2.04 15.36 -11.25
N LEU A 16 -1.54 15.17 -12.47
CA LEU A 16 -1.96 15.96 -13.63
C LEU A 16 -3.42 15.71 -14.02
N LEU A 17 -3.82 14.45 -14.10
CA LEU A 17 -5.20 14.08 -14.44
C LEU A 17 -6.18 14.59 -13.39
N PHE A 18 -5.87 14.43 -12.12
CA PHE A 18 -6.78 14.84 -11.06
C PHE A 18 -6.83 16.36 -10.89
N LEU A 19 -5.71 17.05 -11.07
CA LEU A 19 -5.67 18.51 -11.13
C LEU A 19 -6.54 19.04 -12.28
N LEU A 20 -6.46 18.43 -13.47
CA LEU A 20 -7.30 18.79 -14.62
C LEU A 20 -8.79 18.61 -14.29
N VAL A 21 -9.18 17.46 -13.77
CA VAL A 21 -10.56 17.16 -13.38
C VAL A 21 -11.10 18.16 -12.36
N LEU A 22 -10.33 18.48 -11.32
CA LEU A 22 -10.75 19.43 -10.28
C LEU A 22 -10.79 20.87 -10.80
N SER A 23 -9.90 21.24 -11.70
CA SER A 23 -9.88 22.58 -12.31
C SER A 23 -11.09 22.80 -13.21
N VAL A 24 -11.40 21.83 -14.08
CA VAL A 24 -12.58 21.88 -14.97
C VAL A 24 -13.88 21.86 -14.15
N SER A 25 -13.94 21.05 -13.08
CA SER A 25 -15.10 20.95 -12.19
C SER A 25 -15.22 22.13 -11.22
N LYS A 26 -14.29 23.09 -11.24
CA LYS A 26 -14.24 24.23 -10.29
C LYS A 26 -14.25 23.79 -8.81
N ARG A 27 -13.72 22.61 -8.51
CA ARG A 27 -13.65 22.02 -7.15
C ARG A 27 -12.25 22.08 -6.56
N LEU A 28 -11.34 22.84 -7.16
CA LEU A 28 -9.99 23.00 -6.68
C LEU A 28 -9.99 23.89 -5.42
N ASN A 29 -9.67 23.27 -4.29
CA ASN A 29 -9.52 24.00 -3.01
C ASN A 29 -8.05 24.26 -2.72
N ARG A 30 -7.71 25.53 -2.47
CA ARG A 30 -6.38 25.93 -2.00
C ARG A 30 -6.31 25.77 -0.48
N ILE A 31 -5.19 25.27 -0.01
CA ILE A 31 -4.89 25.10 1.42
C ILE A 31 -3.61 25.86 1.77
N SER A 32 -3.33 26.02 3.06
CA SER A 32 -2.08 26.66 3.51
C SER A 32 -0.85 25.85 3.08
N PHE A 33 0.29 26.51 2.92
CA PHE A 33 1.54 25.82 2.57
C PHE A 33 1.93 24.75 3.61
N GLY A 34 1.71 25.03 4.89
CA GLY A 34 1.98 24.09 5.97
C GLY A 34 1.12 22.82 5.87
N ASP A 35 -0.17 22.98 5.52
CA ASP A 35 -1.08 21.87 5.30
C ASP A 35 -0.71 21.08 4.04
N ALA A 36 -0.35 21.79 2.95
CA ALA A 36 0.11 21.15 1.71
C ALA A 36 1.37 20.30 1.94
N LEU A 37 2.33 20.79 2.73
CA LEU A 37 3.53 20.05 3.09
C LEU A 37 3.20 18.83 3.95
N ARG A 38 2.28 18.97 4.91
CA ARG A 38 1.85 17.88 5.79
C ARG A 38 1.15 16.76 5.01
N ILE A 39 0.19 17.13 4.14
CA ILE A 39 -0.51 16.15 3.28
C ILE A 39 0.44 15.57 2.23
N GLY A 40 1.31 16.40 1.64
CA GLY A 40 2.33 15.96 0.69
C GLY A 40 3.31 14.95 1.29
N GLY A 41 3.67 15.11 2.57
CA GLY A 41 4.47 14.13 3.31
C GLY A 41 3.77 12.76 3.43
N VAL A 42 2.45 12.75 3.62
CA VAL A 42 1.66 11.50 3.58
C VAL A 42 1.68 10.88 2.18
N GLY A 43 1.58 11.71 1.14
CA GLY A 43 1.73 11.25 -0.25
C GLY A 43 3.11 10.65 -0.55
N LEU A 44 4.18 11.19 0.06
CA LEU A 44 5.53 10.62 -0.05
C LEU A 44 5.61 9.25 0.62
N LEU A 45 4.97 9.04 1.78
CA LEU A 45 4.88 7.70 2.41
C LEU A 45 4.23 6.69 1.47
N LEU A 46 3.15 7.10 0.79
CA LEU A 46 2.47 6.27 -0.21
C LEU A 46 3.38 5.95 -1.40
N GLY A 47 4.07 6.96 -1.93
CA GLY A 47 5.01 6.77 -3.04
C GLY A 47 6.15 5.82 -2.68
N LEU A 48 6.76 5.98 -1.51
CA LEU A 48 7.79 5.08 -1.02
C LEU A 48 7.25 3.66 -0.79
N HIS A 49 6.06 3.51 -0.18
CA HIS A 49 5.40 2.23 -0.06
C HIS A 49 5.33 1.50 -1.41
N TRP A 50 4.86 2.17 -2.47
CA TRP A 50 4.77 1.55 -3.79
C TRP A 50 6.13 1.20 -4.39
N VAL A 51 7.16 2.05 -4.22
CA VAL A 51 8.51 1.75 -4.70
C VAL A 51 9.03 0.46 -4.05
N PHE A 52 8.89 0.32 -2.73
CA PHE A 52 9.29 -0.88 -2.01
C PHE A 52 8.42 -2.09 -2.35
N PHE A 53 7.12 -1.91 -2.59
CA PHE A 53 6.21 -2.99 -2.99
C PHE A 53 6.56 -3.57 -4.36
N TYR A 54 6.70 -2.71 -5.38
CA TYR A 54 7.12 -3.17 -6.70
C TYR A 54 8.56 -3.69 -6.70
N GLY A 55 9.43 -3.12 -5.89
CA GLY A 55 10.78 -3.63 -5.64
C GLY A 55 10.77 -5.04 -5.05
N SER A 56 9.86 -5.30 -4.10
CA SER A 56 9.64 -6.64 -3.52
C SER A 56 9.22 -7.65 -4.59
N ILE A 57 8.22 -7.31 -5.39
CA ILE A 57 7.73 -8.18 -6.49
C ILE A 57 8.85 -8.47 -7.48
N LYS A 58 9.64 -7.47 -7.87
CA LYS A 58 10.73 -7.61 -8.83
C LYS A 58 11.90 -8.45 -8.30
N ALA A 59 12.20 -8.33 -7.01
CA ALA A 59 13.26 -9.08 -6.34
C ALA A 59 12.82 -10.49 -5.90
N SER A 60 11.53 -10.82 -6.02
CA SER A 60 10.96 -12.13 -5.72
C SER A 60 9.93 -12.54 -6.80
N ASN A 61 8.66 -12.56 -6.44
CA ASN A 61 7.52 -12.73 -7.34
C ASN A 61 6.27 -12.03 -6.77
N VAL A 62 5.16 -12.04 -7.52
CA VAL A 62 3.92 -11.37 -7.11
C VAL A 62 3.37 -11.97 -5.82
N SER A 63 3.36 -13.30 -5.72
CA SER A 63 2.81 -14.02 -4.55
C SER A 63 3.54 -13.62 -3.25
N ILE A 64 4.87 -13.54 -3.28
CA ILE A 64 5.68 -13.15 -2.11
C ILE A 64 5.47 -11.68 -1.74
N GLY A 65 5.46 -10.79 -2.73
CA GLY A 65 5.20 -9.37 -2.50
C GLY A 65 3.87 -9.12 -1.81
N VAL A 66 2.82 -9.79 -2.28
CA VAL A 66 1.46 -9.66 -1.71
C VAL A 66 1.34 -10.33 -0.35
N VAL A 67 2.01 -11.46 -0.11
CA VAL A 67 2.09 -12.07 1.23
C VAL A 67 2.76 -11.15 2.23
N CYS A 68 3.87 -10.50 1.86
CA CYS A 68 4.50 -9.50 2.74
C CYS A 68 3.54 -8.36 3.06
N PHE A 69 2.69 -7.94 2.11
CA PHE A 69 1.72 -6.87 2.32
C PHE A 69 0.67 -7.21 3.39
N SER A 70 0.41 -8.49 3.67
CA SER A 70 -0.45 -8.91 4.81
C SER A 70 0.05 -8.40 6.17
N LEU A 71 1.34 -8.04 6.29
CA LEU A 71 1.90 -7.47 7.51
C LEU A 71 1.44 -6.02 7.79
N VAL A 72 0.74 -5.37 6.87
CA VAL A 72 0.17 -4.02 7.10
C VAL A 72 -0.71 -4.00 8.35
N GLY A 73 -1.56 -5.03 8.55
CA GLY A 73 -2.38 -5.17 9.76
C GLY A 73 -1.54 -5.30 11.03
N PHE A 74 -0.44 -6.07 10.97
CA PHE A 74 0.51 -6.19 12.08
C PHE A 74 1.12 -4.84 12.45
N PHE A 75 1.69 -4.13 11.49
CA PHE A 75 2.26 -2.81 11.76
C PHE A 75 1.21 -1.82 12.27
N THR A 76 -0.02 -1.87 11.74
CA THR A 76 -1.09 -0.97 12.20
C THR A 76 -1.49 -1.22 13.63
N ALA A 77 -1.58 -2.49 14.07
CA ALA A 77 -1.95 -2.85 15.44
C ALA A 77 -0.99 -2.26 16.51
N PHE A 78 0.27 -2.03 16.13
CA PHE A 78 1.27 -1.41 17.00
C PHE A 78 1.44 0.10 16.77
N LEU A 79 1.48 0.54 15.52
CA LEU A 79 1.77 1.94 15.18
C LEU A 79 0.56 2.86 15.41
N GLU A 80 -0.68 2.40 15.16
CA GLU A 80 -1.87 3.23 15.35
C GLU A 80 -2.05 3.67 16.81
N PRO A 81 -1.94 2.79 17.83
CA PRO A 81 -1.97 3.20 19.23
C PRO A 81 -0.84 4.16 19.61
N LEU A 82 0.39 3.94 19.11
CA LEU A 82 1.53 4.81 19.38
C LEU A 82 1.32 6.23 18.81
N ILE A 83 0.85 6.33 17.57
CA ILE A 83 0.66 7.62 16.87
C ILE A 83 -0.56 8.39 17.42
N ASN A 84 -1.61 7.68 17.81
CA ASN A 84 -2.86 8.26 18.28
C ASN A 84 -2.99 8.28 19.82
N CYS A 85 -1.96 7.84 20.56
CA CYS A 85 -1.89 7.84 22.02
C CYS A 85 -3.08 7.14 22.69
N HIS A 86 -3.54 6.00 22.14
CA HIS A 86 -4.59 5.19 22.75
C HIS A 86 -4.09 3.78 23.13
N ARG A 87 -4.91 3.03 23.85
CA ARG A 87 -4.53 1.71 24.35
C ARG A 87 -4.46 0.69 23.22
N VAL A 88 -3.43 -0.16 23.26
CA VAL A 88 -3.26 -1.28 22.34
C VAL A 88 -4.37 -2.30 22.55
N SER A 89 -4.99 -2.74 21.47
CA SER A 89 -6.00 -3.79 21.51
C SER A 89 -5.32 -5.16 21.54
N PHE A 90 -5.45 -5.87 22.66
CA PHE A 90 -4.86 -7.21 22.80
C PHE A 90 -5.33 -8.19 21.72
N LYS A 91 -6.60 -8.10 21.29
CA LYS A 91 -7.15 -8.95 20.23
C LYS A 91 -6.49 -8.68 18.88
N GLU A 92 -6.29 -7.39 18.53
CA GLU A 92 -5.62 -6.98 17.29
C GLU A 92 -4.17 -7.48 17.25
N VAL A 93 -3.47 -7.39 18.38
CA VAL A 93 -2.11 -7.89 18.53
C VAL A 93 -2.05 -9.40 18.32
N VAL A 94 -2.91 -10.18 18.99
CA VAL A 94 -2.91 -11.64 18.86
C VAL A 94 -3.15 -12.09 17.42
N PHE A 95 -4.14 -11.50 16.75
CA PHE A 95 -4.40 -11.84 15.36
C PHE A 95 -3.26 -11.41 14.42
N SER A 96 -2.69 -10.23 14.67
CA SER A 96 -1.55 -9.74 13.88
C SER A 96 -0.30 -10.62 14.06
N LEU A 97 -0.07 -11.15 15.27
CA LEU A 97 0.99 -12.12 15.52
C LEU A 97 0.74 -13.44 14.78
N LEU A 98 -0.52 -13.87 14.66
CA LEU A 98 -0.87 -15.05 13.86
C LEU A 98 -0.56 -14.84 12.37
N THR A 99 -0.86 -13.65 11.84
CA THR A 99 -0.47 -13.28 10.47
C THR A 99 1.05 -13.29 10.31
N LEU A 100 1.79 -12.68 11.25
CA LEU A 100 3.25 -12.68 11.25
C LEU A 100 3.81 -14.11 11.27
N PHE A 101 3.24 -14.99 12.08
CA PHE A 101 3.64 -16.40 12.14
C PHE A 101 3.45 -17.10 10.79
N GLY A 102 2.32 -16.87 10.12
CA GLY A 102 2.09 -17.39 8.76
C GLY A 102 3.12 -16.90 7.76
N VAL A 103 3.48 -15.60 7.81
CA VAL A 103 4.53 -15.00 6.97
C VAL A 103 5.90 -15.63 7.28
N VAL A 104 6.26 -15.80 8.55
CA VAL A 104 7.52 -16.44 8.97
C VAL A 104 7.60 -17.88 8.50
N LEU A 105 6.52 -18.65 8.57
CA LEU A 105 6.47 -20.02 8.04
C LEU A 105 6.77 -20.06 6.54
N ILE A 106 6.20 -19.14 5.76
CA ILE A 106 6.48 -19.05 4.32
C ILE A 106 7.97 -18.81 4.07
N PHE A 107 8.59 -17.90 4.83
CA PHE A 107 9.93 -17.41 4.54
C PHE A 107 11.06 -18.18 5.23
N HIS A 108 10.78 -18.93 6.28
CA HIS A 108 11.80 -19.74 6.97
C HIS A 108 12.43 -20.78 6.04
N PHE A 109 11.65 -21.29 5.10
CA PHE A 109 12.06 -22.35 4.19
C PHE A 109 12.54 -21.88 2.82
N ASP A 110 12.45 -20.56 2.50
CA ASP A 110 12.88 -20.04 1.20
C ASP A 110 13.84 -18.86 1.33
N THR A 111 15.14 -19.18 1.27
CA THR A 111 16.21 -18.20 1.37
C THR A 111 16.47 -17.42 0.08
N ARG A 112 15.84 -17.81 -1.04
CA ARG A 112 16.06 -17.21 -2.37
C ARG A 112 15.60 -15.77 -2.43
N TYR A 113 14.52 -15.45 -1.72
CA TYR A 113 13.80 -14.18 -1.86
C TYR A 113 14.01 -13.19 -0.72
N ARG A 114 15.12 -13.33 0.04
CA ARG A 114 15.41 -12.48 1.22
C ARG A 114 15.32 -10.99 0.95
N LEU A 115 15.85 -10.53 -0.20
CA LEU A 115 15.79 -9.12 -0.57
C LEU A 115 14.33 -8.68 -0.83
N GLY A 116 13.56 -9.45 -1.61
CA GLY A 116 12.15 -9.17 -1.89
C GLY A 116 11.32 -9.12 -0.62
N ILE A 117 11.55 -10.07 0.31
CA ILE A 117 10.89 -10.11 1.62
C ILE A 117 11.21 -8.85 2.43
N GLY A 118 12.48 -8.47 2.53
CA GLY A 118 12.90 -7.26 3.25
C GLY A 118 12.23 -6.00 2.70
N LEU A 119 12.20 -5.85 1.37
CA LEU A 119 11.52 -4.73 0.71
C LEU A 119 10.00 -4.76 0.97
N GLY A 120 9.38 -5.94 0.94
CA GLY A 120 7.96 -6.12 1.23
C GLY A 120 7.58 -5.77 2.68
N ILE A 121 8.42 -6.11 3.66
CA ILE A 121 8.23 -5.73 5.07
C ILE A 121 8.28 -4.21 5.23
N ILE A 122 9.29 -3.54 4.63
CA ILE A 122 9.41 -2.08 4.66
C ILE A 122 8.18 -1.43 4.00
N SER A 123 7.75 -1.95 2.85
CA SER A 123 6.56 -1.51 2.14
C SER A 123 5.33 -1.55 3.05
N SER A 124 5.12 -2.66 3.76
CA SER A 124 3.97 -2.86 4.66
C SER A 124 3.97 -1.90 5.84
N ALA A 125 5.14 -1.61 6.41
CA ALA A 125 5.28 -0.61 7.46
C ALA A 125 4.93 0.80 6.97
N LEU A 126 5.39 1.17 5.76
CA LEU A 126 5.07 2.46 5.12
C LEU A 126 3.59 2.58 4.78
N ALA A 127 2.93 1.50 4.31
CA ALA A 127 1.50 1.46 4.06
C ALA A 127 0.68 1.67 5.34
N ALA A 128 1.09 1.04 6.45
CA ALA A 128 0.46 1.25 7.74
C ALA A 128 0.59 2.71 8.20
N LEU A 129 1.80 3.28 8.13
CA LEU A 129 2.04 4.70 8.46
C LEU A 129 1.19 5.63 7.59
N PHE A 130 1.14 5.37 6.27
CA PHE A 130 0.28 6.11 5.34
C PHE A 130 -1.18 6.10 5.79
N THR A 131 -1.75 4.91 6.02
CA THR A 131 -3.16 4.76 6.37
C THR A 131 -3.49 5.42 7.71
N ILE A 132 -2.65 5.24 8.74
CA ILE A 132 -2.83 5.85 10.05
C ILE A 132 -2.76 7.38 9.97
N THR A 133 -1.76 7.90 9.27
CA THR A 133 -1.57 9.35 9.14
C THR A 133 -2.69 9.98 8.30
N ASN A 134 -3.09 9.31 7.22
CA ASN A 134 -4.21 9.73 6.38
C ASN A 134 -5.51 9.79 7.20
N LYS A 135 -5.79 8.77 8.01
CA LYS A 135 -6.91 8.75 8.96
C LYS A 135 -6.85 9.94 9.91
N LYS A 136 -5.69 10.21 10.51
CA LYS A 136 -5.51 11.27 11.52
C LYS A 136 -5.80 12.66 10.98
N ILE A 137 -5.38 12.95 9.74
CA ILE A 137 -5.55 14.28 9.13
C ILE A 137 -6.77 14.39 8.22
N GLY A 138 -7.32 13.26 7.77
CA GLY A 138 -8.34 13.20 6.71
C GLY A 138 -9.67 13.90 7.04
N ASN A 139 -10.02 13.99 8.32
CA ASN A 139 -11.27 14.66 8.75
C ASN A 139 -11.22 16.19 8.58
N ASN A 140 -10.04 16.77 8.47
CA ASN A 140 -9.87 18.22 8.38
C ASN A 140 -9.99 18.76 6.94
N TYR A 141 -9.99 17.89 5.94
CA TYR A 141 -9.96 18.27 4.53
C TYR A 141 -10.97 17.50 3.71
N SER A 142 -11.36 18.04 2.56
CA SER A 142 -12.16 17.29 1.59
C SER A 142 -11.34 16.13 1.01
N THR A 143 -12.02 15.03 0.66
CA THR A 143 -11.37 13.85 0.08
C THR A 143 -10.57 14.20 -1.18
N SER A 144 -11.13 15.07 -2.04
CA SER A 144 -10.45 15.50 -3.26
C SER A 144 -9.22 16.36 -2.98
N THR A 145 -9.28 17.23 -1.98
CA THR A 145 -8.11 18.04 -1.56
C THR A 145 -7.01 17.13 -1.03
N MET A 146 -7.34 16.19 -0.15
CA MET A 146 -6.39 15.21 0.38
C MET A 146 -5.67 14.50 -0.75
N LEU A 147 -6.41 13.84 -1.64
CA LEU A 147 -5.83 13.03 -2.70
C LEU A 147 -4.96 13.86 -3.65
N LEU A 148 -5.40 15.08 -4.03
CA LEU A 148 -4.59 15.94 -4.92
C LEU A 148 -3.24 16.26 -4.30
N TYR A 149 -3.23 16.75 -3.05
CA TYR A 149 -1.99 17.16 -2.40
C TYR A 149 -1.11 15.97 -2.01
N GLU A 150 -1.68 14.79 -1.76
CA GLU A 150 -0.93 13.53 -1.60
C GLU A 150 -0.21 13.14 -2.90
N MET A 151 -0.91 13.16 -4.03
CA MET A 151 -0.31 12.80 -5.33
C MET A 151 0.77 13.80 -5.73
N VAL A 152 0.51 15.10 -5.61
CA VAL A 152 1.48 16.16 -5.91
C VAL A 152 2.70 16.08 -4.97
N GLY A 153 2.47 15.95 -3.67
CA GLY A 153 3.55 15.86 -2.68
C GLY A 153 4.41 14.62 -2.84
N GLY A 154 3.78 13.48 -3.10
CA GLY A 154 4.49 12.24 -3.40
C GLY A 154 5.30 12.32 -4.71
N PHE A 155 4.73 12.91 -5.76
CA PHE A 155 5.46 13.17 -7.01
C PHE A 155 6.68 14.08 -6.79
N ILE A 156 6.53 15.19 -6.08
CA ILE A 156 7.64 16.11 -5.78
C ILE A 156 8.70 15.40 -4.91
N GLY A 157 8.28 14.71 -3.85
CA GLY A 157 9.19 13.98 -2.97
C GLY A 157 9.98 12.89 -3.70
N LEU A 158 9.32 12.11 -4.55
CA LEU A 158 10.00 11.11 -5.39
C LEU A 158 10.91 11.78 -6.44
N SER A 159 10.56 12.95 -6.97
CA SER A 159 11.42 13.68 -7.90
C SER A 159 12.74 14.12 -7.27
N CYS A 160 12.75 14.39 -5.95
CA CYS A 160 13.99 14.67 -5.21
C CYS A 160 14.84 13.41 -5.00
N ILE A 161 14.21 12.24 -4.81
CA ILE A 161 14.90 10.97 -4.52
C ILE A 161 15.37 10.29 -5.82
N LEU A 162 14.60 10.38 -6.89
CA LEU A 162 14.80 9.66 -8.14
C LEU A 162 16.19 9.84 -8.77
N PRO A 163 16.81 11.04 -8.83
CA PRO A 163 18.15 11.20 -9.41
C PRO A 163 19.21 10.38 -8.67
N PHE A 164 19.12 10.35 -7.32
CA PHE A 164 20.02 9.54 -6.50
C PHE A 164 19.78 8.06 -6.72
N TYR A 165 18.53 7.63 -6.77
CA TYR A 165 18.16 6.24 -7.04
C TYR A 165 18.68 5.75 -8.40
N LEU A 166 18.51 6.53 -9.47
CA LEU A 166 18.96 6.17 -10.82
C LEU A 166 20.47 6.16 -10.97
N ARG A 167 21.20 6.87 -10.12
CA ARG A 167 22.67 6.83 -10.11
C ARG A 167 23.19 5.46 -9.62
N TYR A 168 22.49 4.81 -8.68
CA TYR A 168 22.89 3.51 -8.14
C TYR A 168 22.25 2.34 -8.89
N ILE A 169 21.06 2.53 -9.44
CA ILE A 169 20.31 1.52 -10.20
C ILE A 169 19.97 2.11 -11.59
N PRO A 170 20.95 2.11 -12.51
CA PRO A 170 20.75 2.68 -13.83
C PRO A 170 19.70 1.88 -14.62
N VAL A 171 18.97 2.58 -15.49
CA VAL A 171 17.94 1.99 -16.37
C VAL A 171 18.28 2.24 -17.82
N SER A 172 18.00 1.26 -18.67
CA SER A 172 18.21 1.36 -20.12
C SER A 172 17.22 2.30 -20.79
N THR A 173 15.98 2.38 -20.29
CA THR A 173 14.90 3.19 -20.85
C THR A 173 14.21 4.00 -19.75
N ILE A 174 14.23 5.32 -19.90
CA ILE A 174 13.53 6.24 -19.01
C ILE A 174 12.11 6.49 -19.51
N VAL A 175 11.95 6.72 -20.82
CA VAL A 175 10.65 7.06 -21.42
C VAL A 175 9.84 5.78 -21.70
N PRO A 176 8.59 5.70 -21.21
CA PRO A 176 7.72 4.55 -21.45
C PRO A 176 7.32 4.47 -22.94
N GLY A 177 7.21 3.24 -23.46
CA GLY A 177 6.62 2.99 -24.78
C GLY A 177 5.11 3.28 -24.75
N LEU A 178 4.49 3.31 -25.95
CA LEU A 178 3.06 3.63 -26.08
C LEU A 178 2.16 2.68 -25.26
N LEU A 179 2.48 1.39 -25.28
CA LEU A 179 1.73 0.38 -24.51
C LEU A 179 1.92 0.57 -23.01
N ASP A 180 3.16 0.80 -22.56
CA ASP A 180 3.46 1.08 -21.15
C ASP A 180 2.73 2.34 -20.68
N PHE A 181 2.69 3.38 -21.53
CA PHE A 181 1.99 4.62 -21.22
C PHE A 181 0.49 4.40 -21.06
N THR A 182 -0.13 3.56 -21.89
CA THR A 182 -1.55 3.20 -21.77
C THR A 182 -1.83 2.50 -20.43
N TYR A 183 -0.98 1.54 -20.03
CA TYR A 183 -1.10 0.88 -18.72
C TYR A 183 -0.87 1.86 -17.56
N LEU A 184 0.07 2.79 -17.68
CA LEU A 184 0.29 3.83 -16.68
C LEU A 184 -0.90 4.77 -16.54
N LEU A 185 -1.59 5.13 -17.63
CA LEU A 185 -2.82 5.92 -17.60
C LEU A 185 -3.95 5.18 -16.87
N LEU A 186 -4.13 3.89 -17.16
CA LEU A 186 -5.11 3.05 -16.48
C LEU A 186 -4.78 2.95 -14.98
N LEU A 187 -3.52 2.71 -14.65
CA LEU A 187 -3.03 2.62 -13.28
C LEU A 187 -3.23 3.93 -12.52
N ALA A 188 -2.94 5.08 -13.14
CA ALA A 188 -3.08 6.40 -12.53
C ALA A 188 -4.56 6.81 -12.35
N SER A 189 -5.42 6.52 -13.33
CA SER A 189 -6.83 6.93 -13.29
C SER A 189 -7.67 6.00 -12.40
N VAL A 190 -7.81 4.74 -12.77
CA VAL A 190 -8.70 3.78 -12.07
C VAL A 190 -8.07 3.31 -10.77
N CYS A 191 -6.86 2.75 -10.86
CA CYS A 191 -6.20 2.10 -9.70
C CYS A 191 -5.54 3.10 -8.73
N THR A 192 -5.47 4.39 -9.06
CA THR A 192 -4.97 5.41 -8.13
C THR A 192 -6.07 6.40 -7.78
N ILE A 193 -6.50 7.25 -8.70
CA ILE A 193 -7.48 8.29 -8.39
C ILE A 193 -8.78 7.68 -7.88
N GLY A 194 -9.37 6.73 -8.62
CA GLY A 194 -10.64 6.09 -8.28
C GLY A 194 -10.57 5.38 -6.93
N LEU A 195 -9.59 4.49 -6.77
CA LEU A 195 -9.47 3.66 -5.57
C LEU A 195 -9.14 4.49 -4.32
N TYR A 196 -8.20 5.43 -4.40
CA TYR A 196 -7.81 6.24 -3.24
C TYR A 196 -8.85 7.28 -2.84
N LEU A 197 -9.68 7.78 -3.76
CA LEU A 197 -10.87 8.57 -3.39
C LEU A 197 -11.81 7.75 -2.50
N LEU A 198 -12.07 6.50 -2.87
CA LEU A 198 -12.88 5.59 -2.05
C LEU A 198 -12.22 5.29 -0.71
N GLN A 199 -10.92 4.99 -0.70
CA GLN A 199 -10.16 4.70 0.52
C GLN A 199 -10.21 5.86 1.53
N ILE A 200 -9.96 7.10 1.09
CA ILE A 200 -10.01 8.28 1.97
C ILE A 200 -11.43 8.46 2.53
N GLN A 201 -12.48 8.25 1.72
CA GLN A 201 -13.87 8.32 2.20
C GLN A 201 -14.16 7.27 3.27
N VAL A 202 -13.69 6.05 3.07
CA VAL A 202 -13.85 4.93 4.01
C VAL A 202 -13.10 5.21 5.31
N LEU A 203 -11.84 5.69 5.23
CA LEU A 203 -11.02 6.03 6.39
C LEU A 203 -11.64 7.12 7.27
N LYS A 204 -12.45 8.00 6.72
CA LYS A 204 -13.19 8.99 7.52
C LYS A 204 -14.25 8.36 8.44
N LYS A 205 -14.74 7.17 8.10
CA LYS A 205 -15.84 6.51 8.80
C LYS A 205 -15.40 5.34 9.69
N ILE A 206 -14.34 4.63 9.31
CA ILE A 206 -13.84 3.43 10.01
C ILE A 206 -12.37 3.56 10.39
N SER A 207 -11.89 2.68 11.29
CA SER A 207 -10.50 2.71 11.78
C SER A 207 -9.50 2.32 10.69
N ALA A 208 -8.25 2.81 10.82
CA ALA A 208 -7.15 2.42 9.94
C ALA A 208 -6.90 0.91 10.02
N PHE A 209 -7.00 0.34 11.23
CA PHE A 209 -6.88 -1.10 11.42
C PHE A 209 -7.92 -1.89 10.60
N THR A 210 -9.21 -1.49 10.62
CA THR A 210 -10.28 -2.18 9.87
C THR A 210 -10.04 -2.09 8.35
N VAL A 211 -9.57 -0.94 7.85
CA VAL A 211 -9.21 -0.78 6.43
C VAL A 211 -8.04 -1.69 6.06
N ASN A 212 -6.96 -1.65 6.85
CA ASN A 212 -5.78 -2.47 6.60
C ASN A 212 -6.05 -3.97 6.79
N LEU A 213 -7.00 -4.33 7.65
CA LEU A 213 -7.48 -5.70 7.76
C LEU A 213 -8.13 -6.20 6.46
N SER A 214 -8.90 -5.35 5.79
CA SER A 214 -9.54 -5.75 4.52
C SER A 214 -8.52 -6.00 3.40
N TYR A 215 -7.34 -5.37 3.46
CA TYR A 215 -6.24 -5.66 2.52
C TYR A 215 -5.67 -7.07 2.67
N ASN A 216 -5.85 -7.71 3.84
CA ASN A 216 -5.43 -9.10 4.01
C ASN A 216 -6.26 -10.10 3.16
N LEU A 217 -7.34 -9.66 2.51
CA LEU A 217 -8.04 -10.45 1.49
C LEU A 217 -7.30 -10.41 0.14
N GLU A 218 -6.46 -9.40 -0.08
CA GLU A 218 -5.70 -9.22 -1.32
C GLU A 218 -4.81 -10.43 -1.65
N PRO A 219 -4.04 -11.03 -0.72
CA PRO A 219 -3.25 -12.20 -1.01
C PRO A 219 -4.04 -13.35 -1.61
N ILE A 220 -5.29 -13.55 -1.20
CA ILE A 220 -6.10 -14.69 -1.64
C ILE A 220 -6.33 -14.61 -3.15
N TYR A 221 -6.91 -13.53 -3.64
CA TYR A 221 -7.21 -13.39 -5.07
C TYR A 221 -5.96 -13.07 -5.91
N SER A 222 -5.00 -12.34 -5.36
CA SER A 222 -3.78 -11.98 -6.09
C SER A 222 -2.87 -13.19 -6.32
N ILE A 223 -2.74 -14.08 -5.34
CA ILE A 223 -1.98 -15.34 -5.49
C ILE A 223 -2.66 -16.25 -6.50
N ILE A 224 -3.99 -16.38 -6.46
CA ILE A 224 -4.72 -17.16 -7.46
C ILE A 224 -4.47 -16.62 -8.87
N LEU A 225 -4.54 -15.28 -9.04
CA LEU A 225 -4.26 -14.64 -10.33
C LEU A 225 -2.79 -14.80 -10.75
N ALA A 226 -1.84 -14.68 -9.81
CA ALA A 226 -0.42 -14.87 -10.10
C ALA A 226 -0.12 -16.32 -10.56
N MET A 227 -0.73 -17.30 -9.93
CA MET A 227 -0.62 -18.71 -10.36
C MET A 227 -1.18 -18.94 -11.78
N LEU A 228 -2.31 -18.30 -12.10
CA LEU A 228 -2.97 -18.45 -13.40
C LEU A 228 -2.26 -17.69 -14.53
N LEU A 229 -1.81 -16.46 -14.26
CA LEU A 229 -1.27 -15.56 -15.28
C LEU A 229 0.25 -15.70 -15.46
N PHE A 230 0.98 -15.97 -14.38
CA PHE A 230 2.45 -16.03 -14.37
C PHE A 230 3.02 -17.41 -14.11
N SER A 231 2.16 -18.44 -13.93
CA SER A 231 2.57 -19.83 -13.64
C SER A 231 3.41 -19.97 -12.35
N GLU A 232 3.24 -19.06 -11.39
CA GLU A 232 4.02 -19.02 -10.14
C GLU A 232 3.80 -20.27 -9.25
N ALA A 233 2.72 -21.04 -9.48
CA ALA A 233 2.45 -22.26 -8.72
C ALA A 233 3.62 -23.26 -8.70
N LYS A 234 4.47 -23.26 -9.75
CA LYS A 234 5.63 -24.14 -9.85
C LYS A 234 6.82 -23.70 -8.98
N GLU A 235 6.83 -22.46 -8.53
CA GLU A 235 7.89 -21.86 -7.74
C GLU A 235 7.59 -21.93 -6.23
N LEU A 236 6.32 -22.21 -5.86
CA LEU A 236 5.86 -22.19 -4.48
C LEU A 236 5.95 -23.58 -3.85
N ASN A 237 6.49 -23.63 -2.63
CA ASN A 237 6.68 -24.86 -1.87
C ASN A 237 5.49 -25.16 -0.91
N ALA A 238 5.47 -26.36 -0.30
CA ALA A 238 4.41 -26.74 0.64
C ALA A 238 4.31 -25.78 1.85
N ALA A 239 5.44 -25.25 2.33
CA ALA A 239 5.46 -24.30 3.45
C ALA A 239 4.74 -23.01 3.11
N PHE A 240 4.81 -22.55 1.84
CA PHE A 240 4.04 -21.41 1.35
C PHE A 240 2.53 -21.62 1.54
N TYR A 241 2.01 -22.76 1.13
CA TYR A 241 0.57 -23.07 1.24
C TYR A 241 0.11 -23.21 2.70
N ILE A 242 0.94 -23.78 3.57
CA ILE A 242 0.64 -23.88 5.01
C ILE A 242 0.60 -22.48 5.62
N GLY A 243 1.62 -21.63 5.37
CA GLY A 243 1.67 -20.27 5.88
C GLY A 243 0.54 -19.38 5.34
N LEU A 244 0.19 -19.54 4.05
CA LEU A 244 -0.97 -18.87 3.45
C LEU A 244 -2.27 -19.28 4.15
N GLY A 245 -2.45 -20.56 4.46
CA GLY A 245 -3.59 -21.06 5.23
C GLY A 245 -3.68 -20.42 6.61
N VAL A 246 -2.56 -20.24 7.31
CA VAL A 246 -2.50 -19.55 8.61
C VAL A 246 -2.88 -18.06 8.48
N ILE A 247 -2.41 -17.38 7.43
CA ILE A 247 -2.77 -15.97 7.14
C ILE A 247 -4.28 -15.86 6.90
N ILE A 248 -4.84 -16.70 6.05
CA ILE A 248 -6.29 -16.75 5.77
C ILE A 248 -7.09 -16.99 7.04
N LEU A 249 -6.68 -17.93 7.87
CA LEU A 249 -7.32 -18.20 9.17
C LEU A 249 -7.28 -16.97 10.08
N SER A 250 -6.14 -16.29 10.16
CA SER A 250 -6.00 -15.03 10.91
C SER A 250 -7.00 -13.99 10.44
N VAL A 251 -7.11 -13.77 9.14
CA VAL A 251 -8.05 -12.81 8.53
C VAL A 251 -9.51 -13.13 8.87
N ILE A 252 -9.90 -14.40 8.76
CA ILE A 252 -11.25 -14.85 9.10
C ILE A 252 -11.55 -14.58 10.57
N LEU A 253 -10.65 -14.95 11.48
CA LEU A 253 -10.82 -14.73 12.92
C LEU A 253 -10.91 -13.23 13.27
N GLN A 254 -10.07 -12.39 12.64
CA GLN A 254 -10.11 -10.95 12.81
C GLN A 254 -11.45 -10.37 12.34
N THR A 255 -11.90 -10.74 11.14
CA THR A 255 -13.16 -10.27 10.55
C THR A 255 -14.35 -10.66 11.43
N LEU A 256 -14.39 -11.90 11.91
CA LEU A 256 -15.43 -12.37 12.84
C LEU A 256 -15.40 -11.60 14.17
N SER A 257 -14.22 -11.27 14.69
CA SER A 257 -14.07 -10.47 15.91
C SER A 257 -14.64 -9.06 15.74
N VAL A 258 -14.36 -8.39 14.63
CA VAL A 258 -14.87 -7.05 14.31
C VAL A 258 -16.40 -7.06 14.15
N ILE A 259 -16.95 -8.04 13.43
CA ILE A 259 -18.40 -8.16 13.24
C ILE A 259 -19.11 -8.38 14.60
N ARG A 260 -18.55 -9.22 15.47
CA ARG A 260 -19.12 -9.46 16.80
C ARG A 260 -19.05 -8.24 17.73
N SER A 261 -17.99 -7.44 17.59
CA SER A 261 -17.84 -6.20 18.36
C SER A 261 -18.89 -5.16 17.97
N ASN A 262 -19.13 -5.00 16.66
CA ASN A 262 -20.10 -4.03 16.14
C ASN A 262 -21.57 -4.43 16.43
N LYS A 263 -21.88 -5.71 16.69
CA LYS A 263 -23.23 -6.17 17.09
C LYS A 263 -23.54 -5.93 18.55
N LYS A 264 -22.56 -5.52 19.38
CA LYS A 264 -22.75 -5.28 20.82
C LYS A 264 -22.95 -3.78 21.16
N ILE A 265 -22.92 -2.92 20.14
CA ILE A 265 -23.26 -1.49 20.22
C ILE A 265 -24.64 -1.29 19.59
#